data_2877bfd7f2ef24cf5bb71f09a13ddd9f
#
_entry.id   2877bfd7f2ef24cf5bb71f09a13ddd9f
#
_cell.length_a   1.000
_cell.length_b   1.000
_cell.length_c   1.000
_cell.angle_alpha   90.00
_cell.angle_beta   90.00
_cell.angle_gamma   90.00
#
_symmetry.space_group_name_H-M   'P 1'
#
loop_
_entity.id
_entity.type
_entity.pdbx_description
1 polymer ?
#
loop_
_entity_poly.entity_id
_entity_poly.type
_entity_poly.pdbx_seq_one_letter_code
_entity_poly.pdbx_strand_id
1 'polypeptide(L)'
;EIAQCLVGSEMCIRDSCNVPWAILLDPTSACNLHCTGCWAAEYGHKLNLSLETIDDIVTQGKKLGTYMYIYTGGEPMVRKKDIITICERHPDCEFLSFTNGTLIDEEFCQEMLRVKNFVPAISLEGTEATTDGRRGDGVYQKVMHAMELLKSHGLPFGVSTCYTSANVDAVSSEEYFDHLIECGAYFAWFFHYMPVGNDAAAD
;
A
#
# COMPACT_ATOMS: atom_id res chain seq x y z
N GLU A 1 18.37 1.29 -22.11
CA GLU A 1 17.31 1.50 -21.09
C GLU A 1 16.99 0.20 -20.32
N ILE A 2 17.05 -0.97 -20.95
CA ILE A 2 16.92 -2.27 -20.24
C ILE A 2 18.16 -2.55 -19.37
N ALA A 3 19.32 -1.97 -19.67
CA ALA A 3 20.55 -2.15 -18.91
C ALA A 3 20.48 -1.56 -17.48
N GLN A 4 19.64 -0.56 -17.23
CA GLN A 4 19.50 0.02 -15.89
C GLN A 4 18.76 -0.91 -14.92
N CYS A 5 17.84 -1.75 -15.41
CA CYS A 5 17.21 -2.79 -14.59
C CYS A 5 18.20 -3.90 -14.19
N LEU A 6 19.37 -3.98 -14.83
CA LEU A 6 20.36 -5.02 -14.59
C LEU A 6 21.44 -4.62 -13.57
N VAL A 7 21.46 -3.36 -13.10
CA VAL A 7 22.47 -2.90 -12.12
C VAL A 7 22.41 -3.72 -10.84
N GLY A 8 21.22 -4.01 -10.34
CA GLY A 8 21.03 -4.91 -9.19
C GLY A 8 21.47 -6.36 -9.49
N SER A 9 21.25 -6.86 -10.71
CA SER A 9 21.67 -8.20 -11.11
C SER A 9 23.19 -8.30 -11.35
N GLU A 10 23.84 -7.25 -11.81
CA GLU A 10 25.31 -7.21 -11.89
C GLU A 10 25.96 -7.27 -10.50
N MET A 11 25.44 -6.55 -9.52
CA MET A 11 25.89 -6.69 -8.12
C MET A 11 25.67 -8.11 -7.60
N CYS A 12 24.49 -8.70 -7.83
CA CYS A 12 24.24 -10.09 -7.45
C CYS A 12 25.22 -11.09 -8.08
N ILE A 13 25.61 -10.87 -9.32
CA ILE A 13 26.58 -11.73 -10.03
C ILE A 13 27.98 -11.58 -9.44
N ARG A 14 28.39 -10.34 -9.14
CA ARG A 14 29.76 -10.06 -8.64
C ARG A 14 29.97 -10.52 -7.20
N ASP A 15 29.00 -10.33 -6.34
CA ASP A 15 29.13 -10.52 -4.90
C ASP A 15 28.45 -11.82 -4.42
N SER A 16 27.84 -12.59 -5.34
CA SER A 16 27.08 -13.81 -5.06
C SER A 16 25.98 -13.62 -4.00
N CYS A 17 25.39 -12.41 -3.97
CA CYS A 17 24.37 -12.06 -3.00
C CYS A 17 23.15 -11.46 -3.73
N ASN A 18 21.95 -11.80 -3.27
CA ASN A 18 20.72 -11.26 -3.84
C ASN A 18 20.48 -9.84 -3.33
N VAL A 19 20.29 -8.90 -4.26
CA VAL A 19 19.80 -7.55 -3.95
C VAL A 19 18.28 -7.57 -4.00
N PRO A 20 17.57 -7.12 -2.96
CA PRO A 20 16.11 -7.04 -3.01
C PRO A 20 15.66 -6.05 -4.09
N TRP A 21 14.70 -6.44 -4.91
CA TRP A 21 14.09 -5.54 -5.90
C TRP A 21 13.19 -4.49 -5.27
N ALA A 22 12.65 -4.77 -4.09
CA ALA A 22 11.84 -3.85 -3.29
C ALA A 22 12.11 -4.05 -1.79
N ILE A 23 11.92 -2.99 -1.01
CA ILE A 23 12.01 -3.02 0.45
C ILE A 23 10.63 -2.65 1.03
N LEU A 24 10.11 -3.51 1.92
CA LEU A 24 8.89 -3.21 2.67
C LEU A 24 9.26 -2.42 3.93
N LEU A 25 8.50 -1.37 4.19
CA LEU A 25 8.71 -0.46 5.33
C LEU A 25 7.40 -0.25 6.08
N ASP A 26 7.44 -0.43 7.39
CA ASP A 26 6.37 -0.06 8.31
C ASP A 26 6.69 1.30 8.94
N PRO A 27 6.28 2.43 8.34
CA PRO A 27 6.63 3.75 8.86
C PRO A 27 6.00 4.01 10.22
N THR A 28 4.89 3.34 10.51
CA THR A 28 4.14 3.45 11.76
C THR A 28 3.31 2.21 12.05
N SER A 29 3.12 1.88 13.32
CA SER A 29 2.11 0.93 13.76
C SER A 29 0.74 1.59 14.03
N ALA A 30 0.66 2.92 14.01
CA ALA A 30 -0.61 3.63 14.20
C ALA A 30 -1.55 3.38 13.01
N CYS A 31 -2.83 3.18 13.32
CA CYS A 31 -3.90 3.03 12.34
C CYS A 31 -5.14 3.78 12.82
N ASN A 32 -5.90 4.32 11.88
CA ASN A 32 -7.18 4.97 12.14
C ASN A 32 -8.39 4.02 12.05
N LEU A 33 -8.15 2.74 11.77
CA LEU A 33 -9.16 1.68 11.75
C LEU A 33 -8.78 0.53 12.70
N HIS A 34 -9.77 -0.33 13.00
CA HIS A 34 -9.63 -1.56 13.79
C HIS A 34 -10.26 -2.73 13.02
N CYS A 35 -9.57 -3.18 11.98
CA CYS A 35 -10.11 -4.22 11.09
C CYS A 35 -10.07 -5.59 11.76
N THR A 36 -11.13 -6.38 11.57
CA THR A 36 -11.20 -7.77 12.03
C THR A 36 -10.07 -8.60 11.41
N GLY A 37 -9.32 -9.32 12.23
CA GLY A 37 -8.21 -10.16 11.78
C GLY A 37 -7.03 -9.38 11.19
N CYS A 38 -6.80 -8.16 11.65
CA CYS A 38 -5.64 -7.36 11.21
C CYS A 38 -4.36 -7.87 11.88
N TRP A 39 -3.41 -8.36 11.08
CA TRP A 39 -2.11 -8.83 11.58
C TRP A 39 -1.29 -7.74 12.28
N ALA A 40 -1.46 -6.48 11.89
CA ALA A 40 -0.74 -5.35 12.47
C ALA A 40 -1.34 -4.86 13.80
N ALA A 41 -2.53 -5.33 14.20
CA ALA A 41 -3.20 -4.89 15.44
C ALA A 41 -2.38 -5.23 16.70
N GLU A 42 -1.59 -6.31 16.67
CA GLU A 42 -0.78 -6.74 17.82
C GLU A 42 0.42 -5.84 18.12
N TYR A 43 0.89 -5.05 17.16
CA TYR A 43 2.04 -4.16 17.36
C TYR A 43 1.73 -2.94 18.23
N GLY A 44 0.45 -2.72 18.58
CA GLY A 44 0.01 -1.51 19.27
C GLY A 44 0.24 -0.26 18.40
N HIS A 45 -0.37 0.85 18.72
CA HIS A 45 -0.39 2.04 17.86
C HIS A 45 0.71 3.07 18.19
N LYS A 46 1.88 2.63 18.70
CA LYS A 46 2.89 3.54 19.29
C LYS A 46 4.25 3.50 18.61
N LEU A 47 4.49 2.54 17.72
CA LEU A 47 5.79 2.41 17.06
C LEU A 47 5.84 3.30 15.82
N ASN A 48 6.91 4.07 15.68
CA ASN A 48 7.15 4.93 14.53
C ASN A 48 8.64 4.93 14.18
N LEU A 49 8.93 4.83 12.89
CA LEU A 49 10.25 5.17 12.37
C LEU A 49 10.37 6.71 12.29
N SER A 50 11.55 7.26 12.58
CA SER A 50 11.76 8.68 12.31
C SER A 50 11.83 8.93 10.80
N LEU A 51 11.57 10.17 10.37
CA LEU A 51 11.73 10.57 8.97
C LEU A 51 13.16 10.32 8.49
N GLU A 52 14.15 10.63 9.32
CA GLU A 52 15.58 10.44 9.05
C GLU A 52 15.92 8.96 8.90
N THR A 53 15.30 8.08 9.69
CA THR A 53 15.50 6.62 9.57
C THR A 53 14.97 6.11 8.24
N ILE A 54 13.78 6.57 7.80
CA ILE A 54 13.20 6.18 6.51
C ILE A 54 14.09 6.69 5.37
N ASP A 55 14.52 7.94 5.42
CA ASP A 55 15.43 8.58 4.46
C ASP A 55 16.76 7.82 4.32
N ASP A 56 17.33 7.40 5.46
CA ASP A 56 18.58 6.63 5.49
C ASP A 56 18.39 5.23 4.90
N ILE A 57 17.30 4.54 5.20
CA ILE A 57 16.97 3.24 4.59
C ILE A 57 16.86 3.37 3.06
N VAL A 58 16.16 4.38 2.54
CA VAL A 58 16.04 4.62 1.11
C VAL A 58 17.41 4.94 0.51
N THR A 59 18.19 5.80 1.15
CA THR A 59 19.54 6.16 0.70
C THR A 59 20.48 4.95 0.62
N GLN A 60 20.43 4.05 1.62
CA GLN A 60 21.23 2.83 1.64
C GLN A 60 20.72 1.81 0.62
N GLY A 61 19.41 1.65 0.48
CA GLY A 61 18.79 0.77 -0.50
C GLY A 61 19.20 1.12 -1.93
N LYS A 62 19.22 2.42 -2.27
CA LYS A 62 19.69 2.91 -3.57
C LYS A 62 21.16 2.51 -3.84
N LYS A 63 22.04 2.57 -2.85
CA LYS A 63 23.43 2.12 -2.99
C LYS A 63 23.55 0.64 -3.30
N LEU A 64 22.55 -0.16 -2.90
CA LEU A 64 22.43 -1.58 -3.22
C LEU A 64 21.74 -1.84 -4.57
N GLY A 65 21.13 -0.83 -5.19
CA GLY A 65 20.39 -0.95 -6.45
C GLY A 65 18.88 -1.16 -6.27
N THR A 66 18.33 -0.94 -5.07
CA THR A 66 16.89 -1.00 -4.80
C THR A 66 16.29 0.40 -4.97
N TYR A 67 15.29 0.51 -5.86
CA TYR A 67 14.59 1.76 -6.18
C TYR A 67 13.09 1.69 -5.96
N MET A 68 12.56 0.57 -5.46
CA MET A 68 11.16 0.39 -5.13
C MET A 68 10.99 0.17 -3.63
N TYR A 69 10.11 0.94 -3.02
CA TYR A 69 9.80 0.89 -1.59
C TYR A 69 8.30 0.73 -1.41
N ILE A 70 7.90 -0.16 -0.50
CA ILE A 70 6.49 -0.48 -0.26
C ILE A 70 6.17 -0.18 1.19
N TYR A 71 5.32 0.81 1.41
CA TYR A 71 4.82 1.13 2.75
C TYR A 71 3.69 0.20 3.16
N THR A 72 3.77 -0.31 4.38
CA THR A 72 2.77 -1.15 5.02
C THR A 72 2.71 -0.85 6.53
N GLY A 73 2.35 -1.79 7.40
CA GLY A 73 2.29 -1.59 8.86
C GLY A 73 0.89 -1.34 9.37
N GLY A 74 0.69 -0.26 10.14
CA GLY A 74 -0.62 0.23 10.54
C GLY A 74 -1.35 0.88 9.35
N GLU A 75 -1.56 2.19 9.39
CA GLU A 75 -2.00 2.96 8.22
C GLU A 75 -0.90 3.96 7.85
N PRO A 76 -0.18 3.75 6.74
CA PRO A 76 0.91 4.65 6.35
C PRO A 76 0.46 6.10 6.13
N MET A 77 -0.79 6.30 5.67
CA MET A 77 -1.33 7.65 5.38
C MET A 77 -1.54 8.51 6.63
N VAL A 78 -1.47 7.98 7.85
CA VAL A 78 -1.41 8.84 9.06
C VAL A 78 -0.13 9.67 9.08
N ARG A 79 0.86 9.28 8.27
CA ARG A 79 2.14 9.97 8.07
C ARG A 79 2.31 10.51 6.65
N LYS A 80 1.22 10.83 5.96
CA LYS A 80 1.25 11.27 4.55
C LYS A 80 2.25 12.40 4.28
N LYS A 81 2.47 13.33 5.23
CA LYS A 81 3.46 14.42 5.08
C LYS A 81 4.89 13.91 5.02
N ASP A 82 5.23 12.95 5.87
CA ASP A 82 6.57 12.35 5.86
C ASP A 82 6.79 11.54 4.58
N ILE A 83 5.78 10.79 4.15
CA ILE A 83 5.82 10.01 2.90
C ILE A 83 6.09 10.94 1.71
N ILE A 84 5.35 12.04 1.59
CA ILE A 84 5.57 13.03 0.52
C ILE A 84 6.97 13.63 0.61
N THR A 85 7.46 13.93 1.81
CA THR A 85 8.84 14.42 1.99
C THR A 85 9.89 13.41 1.50
N ILE A 86 9.69 12.12 1.74
CA ILE A 86 10.58 11.07 1.25
C ILE A 86 10.49 10.96 -0.28
N CYS A 87 9.29 11.03 -0.86
CA CYS A 87 9.11 11.05 -2.31
C CYS A 87 9.87 12.21 -2.97
N GLU A 88 9.83 13.41 -2.38
CA GLU A 88 10.58 14.58 -2.85
C GLU A 88 12.09 14.40 -2.78
N ARG A 89 12.59 13.82 -1.70
CA ARG A 89 14.04 13.59 -1.50
C ARG A 89 14.61 12.54 -2.44
N HIS A 90 13.76 11.61 -2.88
CA HIS A 90 14.13 10.48 -3.72
C HIS A 90 13.29 10.39 -5.00
N PRO A 91 13.37 11.38 -5.90
CA PRO A 91 12.54 11.43 -7.12
C PRO A 91 12.90 10.35 -8.15
N ASP A 92 13.99 9.63 -7.93
CA ASP A 92 14.46 8.49 -8.71
C ASP A 92 14.00 7.13 -8.15
N CYS A 93 13.21 7.13 -7.06
CA CYS A 93 12.61 5.94 -6.46
C CYS A 93 11.09 5.92 -6.67
N GLU A 94 10.52 4.72 -6.69
CA GLU A 94 9.08 4.50 -6.72
C GLU A 94 8.59 4.04 -5.34
N PHE A 95 7.50 4.64 -4.89
CA PHE A 95 6.88 4.36 -3.59
C PHE A 95 5.47 3.85 -3.79
N LEU A 96 5.21 2.63 -3.34
CA LEU A 96 3.87 2.06 -3.26
C LEU A 96 3.43 2.03 -1.79
N SER A 97 2.17 2.25 -1.52
CA SER A 97 1.63 2.12 -0.17
C SER A 97 0.38 1.26 -0.14
N PHE A 98 0.38 0.20 0.67
CA PHE A 98 -0.86 -0.41 1.09
C PHE A 98 -1.55 0.54 2.06
N THR A 99 -2.79 0.91 1.77
CA THR A 99 -3.56 1.87 2.57
C THR A 99 -5.02 1.48 2.65
N ASN A 100 -5.67 1.82 3.75
CA ASN A 100 -7.11 1.69 3.83
C ASN A 100 -7.87 2.77 3.02
N GLY A 101 -7.16 3.72 2.42
CA GLY A 101 -7.69 4.74 1.53
C GLY A 101 -8.47 5.88 2.20
N THR A 102 -8.85 5.74 3.48
CA THR A 102 -9.78 6.69 4.14
C THR A 102 -9.18 8.06 4.43
N LEU A 103 -7.86 8.21 4.28
CA LEU A 103 -7.12 9.46 4.49
C LEU A 103 -6.63 10.11 3.19
N ILE A 104 -7.01 9.55 2.05
CA ILE A 104 -6.77 10.18 0.74
C ILE A 104 -7.79 11.30 0.57
N ASP A 105 -7.28 12.51 0.40
CA ASP A 105 -8.04 13.73 0.23
C ASP A 105 -7.51 14.55 -0.94
N GLU A 106 -8.19 15.64 -1.28
CA GLU A 106 -7.81 16.53 -2.38
C GLU A 106 -6.39 17.09 -2.24
N GLU A 107 -5.99 17.47 -1.01
CA GLU A 107 -4.65 17.98 -0.73
C GLU A 107 -3.59 16.91 -1.06
N PHE A 108 -3.85 15.67 -0.67
CA PHE A 108 -2.94 14.56 -0.93
C PHE A 108 -2.85 14.22 -2.44
N CYS A 109 -3.96 14.29 -3.17
CA CYS A 109 -3.95 14.14 -4.64
C CYS A 109 -3.08 15.20 -5.33
N GLN A 110 -3.13 16.46 -4.88
CA GLN A 110 -2.25 17.52 -5.41
C GLN A 110 -0.77 17.24 -5.10
N GLU A 111 -0.46 16.73 -3.91
CA GLU A 111 0.89 16.34 -3.56
C GLU A 111 1.38 15.15 -4.41
N MET A 112 0.54 14.15 -4.67
CA MET A 112 0.88 13.04 -5.57
C MET A 112 1.19 13.55 -6.99
N LEU A 113 0.39 14.49 -7.52
CA LEU A 113 0.65 15.11 -8.82
C LEU A 113 1.99 15.85 -8.87
N ARG A 114 2.41 16.40 -7.74
CA ARG A 114 3.65 17.16 -7.61
C ARG A 114 4.87 16.23 -7.55
N VAL A 115 4.82 15.17 -6.72
CA VAL A 115 5.98 14.27 -6.54
C VAL A 115 6.10 13.22 -7.63
N LYS A 116 4.99 12.69 -8.16
CA LYS A 116 4.86 11.79 -9.33
C LYS A 116 5.48 10.39 -9.18
N ASN A 117 5.90 10.02 -7.99
CA ASN A 117 6.56 8.74 -7.70
C ASN A 117 5.90 8.00 -6.53
N PHE A 118 4.60 8.21 -6.33
CA PHE A 118 3.82 7.54 -5.29
C PHE A 118 2.55 6.92 -5.88
N VAL A 119 2.29 5.66 -5.53
CA VAL A 119 1.12 4.91 -5.99
C VAL A 119 0.45 4.20 -4.81
N PRO A 120 -0.81 4.49 -4.46
CA PRO A 120 -1.54 3.75 -3.44
C PRO A 120 -2.12 2.43 -3.99
N ALA A 121 -2.08 1.39 -3.17
CA ALA A 121 -2.84 0.16 -3.31
C ALA A 121 -3.93 0.14 -2.23
N ILE A 122 -5.15 0.46 -2.62
CA ILE A 122 -6.25 0.72 -1.69
C ILE A 122 -6.89 -0.61 -1.28
N SER A 123 -7.09 -0.77 0.01
CA SER A 123 -7.68 -1.99 0.56
C SER A 123 -9.19 -2.05 0.33
N LEU A 124 -9.65 -3.12 -0.33
CA LEU A 124 -11.07 -3.37 -0.65
C LEU A 124 -11.35 -4.88 -0.62
N GLU A 125 -12.38 -5.31 0.09
CA GLU A 125 -12.73 -6.72 0.26
C GLU A 125 -13.94 -7.17 -0.57
N GLY A 126 -14.16 -6.58 -1.72
CA GLY A 126 -15.27 -6.91 -2.64
C GLY A 126 -16.44 -5.94 -2.49
N THR A 127 -17.56 -6.37 -1.90
CA THR A 127 -18.77 -5.58 -1.76
C THR A 127 -18.71 -4.62 -0.57
N GLU A 128 -19.67 -3.68 -0.48
CA GLU A 128 -19.86 -2.83 0.70
C GLU A 128 -20.01 -3.67 1.97
N ALA A 129 -20.84 -4.70 1.92
CA ALA A 129 -21.10 -5.56 3.09
C ALA A 129 -19.83 -6.29 3.56
N THR A 130 -19.01 -6.81 2.65
CA THR A 130 -17.79 -7.53 3.02
C THR A 130 -16.67 -6.58 3.45
N THR A 131 -16.57 -5.40 2.84
CA THR A 131 -15.60 -4.38 3.20
C THR A 131 -15.93 -3.76 4.57
N ASP A 132 -17.14 -3.31 4.76
CA ASP A 132 -17.57 -2.72 6.04
C ASP A 132 -17.58 -3.76 7.17
N GLY A 133 -17.99 -4.99 6.88
CA GLY A 133 -17.98 -6.09 7.86
C GLY A 133 -16.58 -6.40 8.41
N ARG A 134 -15.53 -6.18 7.63
CA ARG A 134 -14.14 -6.38 8.07
C ARG A 134 -13.50 -5.11 8.62
N ARG A 135 -13.76 -3.95 7.99
CA ARG A 135 -13.02 -2.71 8.22
C ARG A 135 -13.76 -1.68 9.05
N GLY A 136 -15.06 -1.87 9.25
CA GLY A 136 -15.96 -0.97 9.98
C GLY A 136 -16.91 -0.21 9.06
N ASP A 137 -18.05 0.17 9.64
CA ASP A 137 -19.16 0.80 8.92
C ASP A 137 -18.73 2.08 8.17
N GLY A 138 -19.15 2.17 6.91
CA GLY A 138 -18.90 3.32 6.05
C GLY A 138 -17.47 3.44 5.49
N VAL A 139 -16.62 2.43 5.70
CA VAL A 139 -15.27 2.40 5.12
C VAL A 139 -15.36 2.22 3.60
N TYR A 140 -16.27 1.36 3.11
CA TYR A 140 -16.48 1.19 1.67
C TYR A 140 -16.74 2.50 0.95
N GLN A 141 -17.64 3.33 1.46
CA GLN A 141 -17.98 4.61 0.84
C GLN A 141 -16.79 5.58 0.83
N LYS A 142 -15.95 5.57 1.87
CA LYS A 142 -14.71 6.36 1.90
C LYS A 142 -13.71 5.88 0.88
N VAL A 143 -13.58 4.56 0.70
CA VAL A 143 -12.71 3.95 -0.32
C VAL A 143 -13.19 4.32 -1.72
N MET A 144 -14.48 4.22 -2.02
CA MET A 144 -15.03 4.62 -3.30
C MET A 144 -14.77 6.10 -3.60
N HIS A 145 -14.96 6.97 -2.62
CA HIS A 145 -14.65 8.40 -2.76
C HIS A 145 -13.14 8.64 -3.04
N ALA A 146 -12.25 7.94 -2.34
CA ALA A 146 -10.82 8.05 -2.59
C ALA A 146 -10.43 7.62 -4.01
N MET A 147 -11.02 6.51 -4.51
CA MET A 147 -10.81 6.04 -5.88
C MET A 147 -11.33 7.05 -6.91
N GLU A 148 -12.51 7.64 -6.66
CA GLU A 148 -13.06 8.68 -7.52
C GLU A 148 -12.18 9.93 -7.58
N LEU A 149 -11.64 10.37 -6.45
CA LEU A 149 -10.67 11.48 -6.39
C LEU A 149 -9.42 11.16 -7.22
N LEU A 150 -8.80 10.02 -7.00
CA LEU A 150 -7.60 9.62 -7.74
C LEU A 150 -7.87 9.55 -9.23
N LYS A 151 -8.97 8.92 -9.64
CA LYS A 151 -9.40 8.81 -11.04
C LYS A 151 -9.64 10.18 -11.67
N SER A 152 -10.33 11.09 -10.98
CA SER A 152 -10.62 12.45 -11.49
C SER A 152 -9.37 13.28 -11.71
N HIS A 153 -8.32 13.04 -10.93
CA HIS A 153 -7.00 13.65 -11.12
C HIS A 153 -6.08 12.91 -12.09
N GLY A 154 -6.52 11.78 -12.67
CA GLY A 154 -5.68 10.95 -13.55
C GLY A 154 -4.50 10.32 -12.81
N LEU A 155 -4.60 10.13 -11.50
CA LEU A 155 -3.58 9.51 -10.66
C LEU A 155 -3.69 7.98 -10.71
N PRO A 156 -2.58 7.25 -10.91
CA PRO A 156 -2.59 5.81 -10.89
C PRO A 156 -2.81 5.28 -9.47
N PHE A 157 -3.59 4.22 -9.35
CA PHE A 157 -3.76 3.46 -8.11
C PHE A 157 -4.08 2.00 -8.40
N GLY A 158 -3.87 1.17 -7.42
CA GLY A 158 -4.28 -0.22 -7.42
C GLY A 158 -5.17 -0.58 -6.25
N VAL A 159 -5.54 -1.85 -6.18
CA VAL A 159 -6.35 -2.40 -5.10
C VAL A 159 -5.58 -3.53 -4.41
N SER A 160 -5.78 -3.64 -3.11
CA SER A 160 -5.29 -4.72 -2.26
C SER A 160 -6.49 -5.43 -1.63
N THR A 161 -6.72 -6.67 -2.01
CA THR A 161 -7.85 -7.48 -1.55
C THR A 161 -7.35 -8.62 -0.69
N CYS A 162 -7.79 -8.66 0.57
CA CYS A 162 -7.57 -9.82 1.43
C CYS A 162 -8.80 -10.72 1.33
N TYR A 163 -8.65 -11.93 0.79
CA TYR A 163 -9.75 -12.86 0.63
C TYR A 163 -9.77 -13.92 1.73
N THR A 164 -10.98 -14.26 2.14
CA THR A 164 -11.36 -15.22 3.17
C THR A 164 -12.47 -16.11 2.63
N SER A 165 -12.88 -17.13 3.37
CA SER A 165 -14.07 -17.93 3.04
C SER A 165 -15.34 -17.05 2.90
N ALA A 166 -15.40 -15.91 3.62
CA ALA A 166 -16.58 -15.05 3.64
C ALA A 166 -16.74 -14.17 2.38
N ASN A 167 -15.67 -13.89 1.64
CA ASN A 167 -15.72 -12.98 0.48
C ASN A 167 -15.13 -13.57 -0.80
N VAL A 168 -14.60 -14.79 -0.78
CA VAL A 168 -13.90 -15.37 -1.93
C VAL A 168 -14.77 -15.40 -3.19
N ASP A 169 -16.03 -15.76 -3.07
CA ASP A 169 -16.96 -15.81 -4.21
C ASP A 169 -17.17 -14.43 -4.82
N ALA A 170 -17.29 -13.39 -3.98
CA ALA A 170 -17.46 -12.02 -4.44
C ALA A 170 -16.20 -11.49 -5.14
N VAL A 171 -15.02 -11.67 -4.54
CA VAL A 171 -13.76 -11.09 -5.06
C VAL A 171 -13.14 -11.90 -6.20
N SER A 172 -13.64 -13.09 -6.48
CA SER A 172 -13.26 -13.90 -7.64
C SER A 172 -14.24 -13.80 -8.82
N SER A 173 -15.31 -13.02 -8.68
CA SER A 173 -16.33 -12.83 -9.72
C SER A 173 -15.88 -11.88 -10.82
N GLU A 174 -16.39 -12.05 -12.04
CA GLU A 174 -16.14 -11.13 -13.15
C GLU A 174 -16.66 -9.72 -12.81
N GLU A 175 -17.80 -9.64 -12.14
CA GLU A 175 -18.41 -8.37 -11.72
C GLU A 175 -17.49 -7.55 -10.81
N TYR A 176 -16.72 -8.20 -9.96
CA TYR A 176 -15.74 -7.50 -9.12
C TYR A 176 -14.59 -6.93 -9.95
N PHE A 177 -14.07 -7.68 -10.90
CA PHE A 177 -13.01 -7.17 -11.79
C PHE A 177 -13.51 -6.04 -12.68
N ASP A 178 -14.72 -6.16 -13.23
CA ASP A 178 -15.34 -5.09 -14.00
C ASP A 178 -15.52 -3.83 -13.16
N HIS A 179 -15.96 -3.98 -11.91
CA HIS A 179 -16.08 -2.87 -10.97
C HIS A 179 -14.73 -2.19 -10.70
N LEU A 180 -13.65 -2.95 -10.47
CA LEU A 180 -12.31 -2.38 -10.29
C LEU A 180 -11.83 -1.60 -11.52
N ILE A 181 -12.09 -2.12 -12.71
CA ILE A 181 -11.77 -1.47 -14.00
C ILE A 181 -12.58 -0.18 -14.12
N GLU A 182 -13.87 -0.22 -13.84
CA GLU A 182 -14.75 0.96 -13.86
C GLU A 182 -14.31 2.02 -12.86
N CYS A 183 -13.85 1.63 -11.66
CA CYS A 183 -13.25 2.54 -10.70
C CYS A 183 -11.94 3.16 -11.19
N GLY A 184 -11.27 2.54 -12.17
CA GLY A 184 -10.01 3.02 -12.74
C GLY A 184 -8.76 2.46 -12.08
N ALA A 185 -8.85 1.33 -11.39
CA ALA A 185 -7.70 0.64 -10.82
C ALA A 185 -6.80 0.06 -11.94
N TYR A 186 -5.48 0.24 -11.82
CA TYR A 186 -4.50 -0.24 -12.79
C TYR A 186 -4.01 -1.65 -12.48
N PHE A 187 -4.07 -2.08 -11.22
CA PHE A 187 -3.67 -3.41 -10.78
C PHE A 187 -4.43 -3.81 -9.52
N ALA A 188 -4.46 -5.11 -9.24
CA ALA A 188 -5.01 -5.65 -8.00
C ALA A 188 -4.07 -6.70 -7.43
N TRP A 189 -3.84 -6.65 -6.13
CA TRP A 189 -3.12 -7.66 -5.36
C TRP A 189 -4.09 -8.42 -4.49
N PHE A 190 -4.05 -9.75 -4.58
CA PHE A 190 -4.91 -10.63 -3.80
C PHE A 190 -4.07 -11.34 -2.75
N PHE A 191 -4.42 -11.14 -1.49
CA PHE A 191 -3.76 -11.77 -0.35
C PHE A 191 -4.67 -12.80 0.28
N HIS A 192 -4.15 -14.00 0.43
CA HIS A 192 -4.81 -15.02 1.23
C HIS A 192 -4.80 -14.60 2.70
N TYR A 193 -5.97 -14.64 3.35
CA TYR A 193 -6.03 -14.37 4.78
C TYR A 193 -5.30 -15.46 5.55
N MET A 194 -4.39 -15.06 6.40
CA MET A 194 -3.69 -15.95 7.32
C MET A 194 -4.05 -15.53 8.75
N PRO A 195 -4.74 -16.39 9.51
CA PRO A 195 -5.09 -16.08 10.88
C PRO A 195 -3.82 -16.04 11.74
N VAL A 196 -3.44 -14.87 12.20
CA VAL A 196 -2.32 -14.64 13.11
C VAL A 196 -2.79 -13.75 14.24
N GLY A 197 -2.24 -13.99 15.43
CA GLY A 197 -2.54 -13.18 16.59
C GLY A 197 -3.82 -13.56 17.35
N ASN A 198 -4.07 -12.84 18.44
CA ASN A 198 -5.18 -13.13 19.35
C ASN A 198 -6.55 -12.71 18.80
N ASP A 199 -6.56 -11.74 17.88
CA ASP A 199 -7.77 -11.22 17.25
C ASP A 199 -8.01 -11.83 15.86
N ALA A 200 -7.37 -12.96 15.57
CA ALA A 200 -7.57 -13.68 14.33
C ALA A 200 -9.04 -14.08 14.18
N ALA A 201 -9.64 -13.72 13.05
CA ALA A 201 -10.97 -14.21 12.72
C ALA A 201 -10.90 -15.72 12.48
N ALA A 202 -11.87 -16.46 12.97
CA ALA A 202 -12.05 -17.86 12.56
C ALA A 202 -12.52 -17.86 11.10
N ASP A 203 -11.78 -18.56 10.25
CA ASP A 203 -12.13 -18.72 8.84
C ASP A 203 -12.85 -20.05 8.63
#